data_1102e533ac0e4a423efe510662ada179
#
_entry.id   1102e533ac0e4a423efe510662ada179
#
_cell.length_a   1.000
_cell.length_b   1.000
_cell.length_c   1.000
_cell.angle_alpha   90.00
_cell.angle_beta   90.00
_cell.angle_gamma   90.00
#
_symmetry.space_group_name_H-M   'P 1'
#
loop_
_entity.id
_entity.type
_entity.pdbx_description
1 polymer ?
#
loop_
_entity_poly.entity_id
_entity_poly.type
_entity_poly.pdbx_seq_one_letter_code
_entity_poly.pdbx_strand_id
1 'polypeptide(L)'
;MVLALPDDAFLPFGPDGLSSGDTAWVLTSAALVLFMTPGLAFFYGGLSRQKSVLNMMMMSFGSLGLVSVIYVLWGYSMSFSNGHTGANDIGGIIADPFALFGLSQLLETKELADGATGFVLGGFGTVPAIVWVAFQLTFAVITVALISGAVAERMKFGTWMLFGGIWVTLVYFPLSHMVWGGGLLSASEGGIAAKLFGVDEEGAANVAPIDFAGGTVVHINAGMAALVLAVLLGKRAGFGKTAFRPHNIPFVMLGAAILWFGWFGFNVGSEGAADMIAGQVWINTTAATAAAMLSWLVVERIRDGHATSVGAASGVVAGLVAITPACGALTPIGSLILGAVAGVLSALAIGLKYKFGYDDSLDVVGVHLVAGLWGTVGIGLLAYSTEEPAGLFYGGDYKQLVVQIVIALVAVIFTGIMTVIIAFIVKPLGWRVTREDEDTGIDETEHAETAYELA
;
A
#
# COMPACT_ATOMS: atom_id res chain seq x y z
N MET A 1 5.06 0.23 -31.30
CA MET A 1 4.92 -1.08 -32.00
C MET A 1 4.44 -2.02 -30.91
N VAL A 2 3.23 -2.53 -31.04
CA VAL A 2 2.66 -3.47 -30.05
C VAL A 2 3.43 -4.77 -30.18
N LEU A 3 4.13 -5.19 -29.12
CA LEU A 3 4.86 -6.47 -29.11
C LEU A 3 3.84 -7.60 -28.97
N ALA A 4 3.95 -8.64 -29.82
CA ALA A 4 3.13 -9.84 -29.68
C ALA A 4 3.53 -10.59 -28.40
N LEU A 5 2.56 -11.16 -27.70
CA LEU A 5 2.82 -12.00 -26.55
C LEU A 5 3.49 -13.31 -27.00
N PRO A 6 4.46 -13.85 -26.24
CA PRO A 6 5.09 -15.13 -26.54
C PRO A 6 4.10 -16.29 -26.41
N ASP A 7 4.38 -17.40 -27.05
CA ASP A 7 3.47 -18.57 -27.13
C ASP A 7 3.23 -19.23 -25.76
N ASP A 8 4.21 -19.22 -24.89
CA ASP A 8 4.18 -19.74 -23.52
C ASP A 8 3.43 -18.82 -22.52
N ALA A 9 3.05 -17.63 -22.95
CA ALA A 9 2.20 -16.75 -22.17
C ALA A 9 0.72 -17.23 -22.11
N PHE A 10 0.32 -18.23 -22.89
CA PHE A 10 -1.06 -18.68 -22.99
C PHE A 10 -1.26 -20.04 -22.32
N LEU A 11 -2.14 -20.11 -21.33
CA LEU A 11 -2.51 -21.34 -20.62
C LEU A 11 -4.03 -21.58 -20.66
N PRO A 12 -4.49 -22.85 -20.75
CA PRO A 12 -5.91 -23.19 -20.62
C PRO A 12 -6.31 -23.21 -19.15
N PHE A 13 -7.63 -23.20 -18.87
CA PHE A 13 -8.13 -23.61 -17.56
C PHE A 13 -8.04 -25.14 -17.42
N GLY A 14 -7.47 -25.61 -16.31
CA GLY A 14 -7.33 -27.03 -16.04
C GLY A 14 -6.22 -27.35 -15.04
N PRO A 15 -5.94 -28.65 -14.81
CA PRO A 15 -4.98 -29.09 -13.79
C PRO A 15 -3.54 -28.56 -13.99
N ASP A 16 -3.13 -28.41 -15.23
CA ASP A 16 -1.77 -27.97 -15.59
C ASP A 16 -1.75 -26.50 -16.11
N GLY A 17 -2.76 -25.71 -15.78
CA GLY A 17 -2.91 -24.34 -16.28
C GLY A 17 -3.57 -23.40 -15.27
N LEU A 18 -4.49 -22.58 -15.78
CA LEU A 18 -5.21 -21.61 -14.96
C LEU A 18 -6.20 -22.30 -14.03
N SER A 19 -6.29 -21.83 -12.80
CA SER A 19 -7.19 -22.31 -11.76
C SER A 19 -8.43 -21.41 -11.66
N SER A 20 -9.62 -22.01 -11.79
CA SER A 20 -10.89 -21.29 -11.56
C SER A 20 -11.08 -20.91 -10.08
N GLY A 21 -10.58 -21.73 -9.15
CA GLY A 21 -10.62 -21.44 -7.71
C GLY A 21 -9.81 -20.19 -7.37
N ASP A 22 -8.55 -20.13 -7.83
CA ASP A 22 -7.66 -19.00 -7.59
C ASP A 22 -8.14 -17.74 -8.30
N THR A 23 -8.65 -17.89 -9.53
CA THR A 23 -9.27 -16.79 -10.29
C THR A 23 -10.46 -16.19 -9.52
N ALA A 24 -11.36 -17.03 -9.00
CA ALA A 24 -12.50 -16.56 -8.19
C ALA A 24 -12.02 -15.88 -6.90
N TRP A 25 -10.98 -16.42 -6.26
CA TRP A 25 -10.40 -15.82 -5.05
C TRP A 25 -9.78 -14.45 -5.33
N VAL A 26 -8.97 -14.32 -6.36
CA VAL A 26 -8.31 -13.04 -6.71
C VAL A 26 -9.33 -11.99 -7.16
N LEU A 27 -10.38 -12.35 -7.92
CA LEU A 27 -11.50 -11.44 -8.25
C LEU A 27 -12.23 -10.96 -7.01
N THR A 28 -12.53 -11.87 -6.08
CA THR A 28 -13.14 -11.53 -4.79
C THR A 28 -12.22 -10.60 -3.99
N SER A 29 -10.94 -10.91 -3.94
CA SER A 29 -9.91 -10.09 -3.27
C SER A 29 -9.79 -8.71 -3.87
N ALA A 30 -9.82 -8.59 -5.21
CA ALA A 30 -9.84 -7.28 -5.88
C ALA A 30 -11.05 -6.43 -5.46
N ALA A 31 -12.24 -7.03 -5.37
CA ALA A 31 -13.44 -6.34 -4.89
C ALA A 31 -13.32 -5.92 -3.41
N LEU A 32 -12.76 -6.78 -2.55
CA LEU A 32 -12.51 -6.46 -1.14
C LEU A 32 -11.54 -5.29 -0.98
N VAL A 33 -10.43 -5.27 -1.73
CA VAL A 33 -9.45 -4.18 -1.68
C VAL A 33 -10.01 -2.89 -2.28
N LEU A 34 -10.79 -2.98 -3.38
CA LEU A 34 -11.49 -1.81 -3.91
C LEU A 34 -12.38 -1.16 -2.84
N PHE A 35 -13.09 -1.99 -2.06
CA PHE A 35 -13.97 -1.52 -0.99
C PHE A 35 -13.21 -0.89 0.19
N MET A 36 -11.91 -1.15 0.34
CA MET A 36 -11.08 -0.46 1.34
C MET A 36 -10.99 1.05 1.09
N THR A 37 -11.05 1.52 -0.15
CA THR A 37 -10.99 2.96 -0.45
C THR A 37 -12.21 3.73 0.10
N PRO A 38 -13.47 3.29 -0.09
CA PRO A 38 -14.61 3.80 0.69
C PRO A 38 -14.44 3.68 2.21
N GLY A 39 -13.89 2.54 2.69
CA GLY A 39 -13.57 2.36 4.11
C GLY A 39 -12.62 3.43 4.64
N LEU A 40 -11.57 3.74 3.89
CA LEU A 40 -10.63 4.81 4.19
C LEU A 40 -11.31 6.18 4.16
N ALA A 41 -12.21 6.42 3.22
CA ALA A 41 -13.00 7.65 3.15
C ALA A 41 -13.81 7.86 4.44
N PHE A 42 -14.45 6.83 5.00
CA PHE A 42 -15.12 6.89 6.30
C PHE A 42 -14.13 7.07 7.46
N PHE A 43 -13.02 6.35 7.47
CA PHE A 43 -12.01 6.45 8.51
C PHE A 43 -11.42 7.87 8.60
N TYR A 44 -10.94 8.40 7.47
CA TYR A 44 -10.38 9.75 7.40
C TYR A 44 -11.44 10.83 7.54
N GLY A 45 -12.59 10.65 6.89
CA GLY A 45 -13.73 11.56 7.04
C GLY A 45 -14.15 11.69 8.49
N GLY A 46 -14.27 10.58 9.23
CA GLY A 46 -14.60 10.58 10.65
C GLY A 46 -13.56 11.27 11.54
N LEU A 47 -12.27 11.13 11.22
CA LEU A 47 -11.15 11.74 11.93
C LEU A 47 -11.02 13.25 11.66
N SER A 48 -11.44 13.74 10.49
CA SER A 48 -11.36 15.15 10.11
C SER A 48 -12.39 16.01 10.87
N ARG A 49 -12.25 17.35 10.78
CA ARG A 49 -13.29 18.25 11.28
C ARG A 49 -14.52 18.21 10.40
N GLN A 50 -15.70 18.44 10.98
CA GLN A 50 -17.01 18.37 10.32
C GLN A 50 -17.07 19.18 9.01
N LYS A 51 -16.44 20.32 8.94
CA LYS A 51 -16.42 21.25 7.80
C LYS A 51 -15.39 20.91 6.72
N SER A 52 -14.78 19.72 6.81
CA SER A 52 -13.78 19.22 5.87
C SER A 52 -13.95 17.73 5.56
N VAL A 53 -15.09 17.14 5.96
CA VAL A 53 -15.35 15.70 5.83
C VAL A 53 -15.57 15.30 4.37
N LEU A 54 -16.34 16.11 3.62
CA LEU A 54 -16.63 15.81 2.21
C LEU A 54 -15.36 15.92 1.36
N ASN A 55 -14.53 16.95 1.58
CA ASN A 55 -13.25 17.06 0.90
C ASN A 55 -12.34 15.84 1.15
N MET A 56 -12.29 15.33 2.39
CA MET A 56 -11.52 14.12 2.70
C MET A 56 -12.06 12.89 1.99
N MET A 57 -13.38 12.71 1.98
CA MET A 57 -14.01 11.62 1.25
C MET A 57 -13.77 11.75 -0.26
N MET A 58 -13.92 12.96 -0.80
CA MET A 58 -13.66 13.26 -2.22
C MET A 58 -12.21 13.01 -2.63
N MET A 59 -11.22 13.27 -1.76
CA MET A 59 -9.83 12.91 -2.04
C MET A 59 -9.66 11.40 -2.21
N SER A 60 -10.33 10.57 -1.41
CA SER A 60 -10.29 9.11 -1.56
C SER A 60 -11.00 8.66 -2.84
N PHE A 61 -12.24 9.12 -3.09
CA PHE A 61 -13.00 8.77 -4.30
C PHE A 61 -12.36 9.33 -5.59
N GLY A 62 -11.81 10.54 -5.53
CA GLY A 62 -11.06 11.14 -6.63
C GLY A 62 -9.82 10.33 -6.97
N SER A 63 -9.08 9.86 -5.96
CA SER A 63 -7.95 8.94 -6.16
C SER A 63 -8.41 7.63 -6.81
N LEU A 64 -9.55 7.06 -6.37
CA LEU A 64 -10.11 5.85 -6.97
C LEU A 64 -10.37 6.04 -8.47
N GLY A 65 -11.06 7.11 -8.86
CA GLY A 65 -11.36 7.38 -10.28
C GLY A 65 -10.11 7.67 -11.10
N LEU A 66 -9.25 8.58 -10.64
CA LEU A 66 -8.06 9.02 -11.36
C LEU A 66 -7.06 7.88 -11.57
N VAL A 67 -6.72 7.19 -10.49
CA VAL A 67 -5.69 6.13 -10.54
C VAL A 67 -6.16 4.95 -11.37
N SER A 68 -7.46 4.59 -11.30
CA SER A 68 -8.01 3.51 -12.13
C SER A 68 -7.85 3.80 -13.62
N VAL A 69 -8.13 5.03 -14.06
CA VAL A 69 -7.93 5.43 -15.47
C VAL A 69 -6.45 5.36 -15.86
N ILE A 70 -5.58 5.93 -15.05
CA ILE A 70 -4.13 5.95 -15.29
C ILE A 70 -3.56 4.53 -15.34
N TYR A 71 -4.03 3.65 -14.44
CA TYR A 71 -3.56 2.28 -14.33
C TYR A 71 -3.86 1.46 -15.59
N VAL A 72 -5.07 1.60 -16.14
CA VAL A 72 -5.47 0.96 -17.40
C VAL A 72 -4.68 1.49 -18.60
N LEU A 73 -4.40 2.79 -18.64
CA LEU A 73 -3.69 3.40 -19.76
C LEU A 73 -2.21 2.95 -19.81
N TRP A 74 -1.45 3.16 -18.73
CA TRP A 74 -0.02 2.84 -18.71
C TRP A 74 0.51 2.26 -17.39
N GLY A 75 -0.25 2.34 -16.29
CA GLY A 75 0.25 1.98 -14.96
C GLY A 75 0.61 0.51 -14.83
N TYR A 76 -0.25 -0.40 -15.30
CA TYR A 76 0.07 -1.82 -15.31
C TYR A 76 1.27 -2.12 -16.20
N SER A 77 1.29 -1.56 -17.42
CA SER A 77 2.41 -1.73 -18.34
C SER A 77 3.74 -1.31 -17.71
N MET A 78 3.78 -0.13 -17.09
CA MET A 78 4.97 0.42 -16.45
C MET A 78 5.45 -0.40 -15.25
N SER A 79 4.54 -1.13 -14.59
CA SER A 79 4.86 -1.96 -13.42
C SER A 79 5.25 -3.40 -13.80
N PHE A 80 4.61 -4.00 -14.83
CA PHE A 80 4.64 -5.46 -15.02
C PHE A 80 4.82 -5.95 -16.48
N SER A 81 4.94 -5.08 -17.49
CA SER A 81 4.95 -5.50 -18.88
C SER A 81 6.12 -6.41 -19.26
N ASN A 82 7.27 -6.29 -18.59
CA ASN A 82 8.44 -7.13 -18.84
C ASN A 82 8.17 -8.62 -18.61
N GLY A 83 7.35 -8.98 -17.65
CA GLY A 83 6.95 -10.35 -17.36
C GLY A 83 6.05 -10.98 -18.44
N HIS A 84 5.36 -10.17 -19.27
CA HIS A 84 4.45 -10.65 -20.30
C HIS A 84 5.03 -10.59 -21.72
N THR A 85 5.77 -9.55 -22.02
CA THR A 85 6.19 -9.26 -23.40
C THR A 85 7.68 -9.47 -23.62
N GLY A 86 8.46 -9.79 -22.59
CA GLY A 86 9.91 -9.71 -22.64
C GLY A 86 10.41 -8.29 -22.92
N ALA A 87 9.53 -7.28 -22.78
CA ALA A 87 9.88 -5.88 -22.97
C ALA A 87 10.99 -5.48 -22.00
N ASN A 88 11.89 -4.63 -22.48
CA ASN A 88 13.07 -4.24 -21.71
C ASN A 88 12.67 -3.59 -20.38
N ASP A 89 13.19 -4.15 -19.31
CA ASP A 89 13.31 -3.48 -18.03
C ASP A 89 14.26 -2.28 -18.20
N ILE A 90 13.80 -1.12 -17.79
CA ILE A 90 14.56 0.13 -17.88
C ILE A 90 15.27 0.37 -16.55
N GLY A 91 16.47 -0.22 -16.43
CA GLY A 91 17.38 -0.03 -15.31
C GLY A 91 16.91 -0.62 -13.98
N GLY A 92 16.00 -1.60 -13.99
CA GLY A 92 15.39 -2.17 -12.79
C GLY A 92 14.41 -1.25 -12.08
N ILE A 93 14.03 -0.12 -12.70
CA ILE A 93 13.19 0.91 -12.08
C ILE A 93 11.77 0.90 -12.65
N ILE A 94 11.61 0.72 -13.96
CA ILE A 94 10.32 0.64 -14.65
C ILE A 94 10.37 -0.38 -15.78
N ALA A 95 9.23 -0.97 -16.11
CA ALA A 95 9.03 -1.66 -17.38
C ALA A 95 8.53 -0.66 -18.45
N ASP A 96 8.46 -1.09 -19.72
CA ASP A 96 8.00 -0.24 -20.83
C ASP A 96 6.53 0.22 -20.60
N PRO A 97 6.27 1.52 -20.42
CA PRO A 97 4.92 2.05 -20.15
C PRO A 97 3.92 1.80 -21.29
N PHE A 98 4.39 1.54 -22.50
CA PHE A 98 3.56 1.43 -23.69
C PHE A 98 3.42 0.01 -24.25
N ALA A 99 4.16 -0.96 -23.71
CA ALA A 99 4.12 -2.34 -24.19
C ALA A 99 2.71 -2.97 -24.05
N LEU A 100 2.00 -2.68 -22.97
CA LEU A 100 0.63 -3.15 -22.70
C LEU A 100 -0.35 -1.97 -22.52
N PHE A 101 -0.12 -0.86 -23.24
CA PHE A 101 -0.99 0.33 -23.13
C PHE A 101 -2.43 -0.02 -23.47
N GLY A 102 -3.36 0.32 -22.55
CA GLY A 102 -4.79 0.05 -22.70
C GLY A 102 -5.19 -1.42 -22.54
N LEU A 103 -4.25 -2.31 -22.20
CA LEU A 103 -4.46 -3.71 -21.77
C LEU A 103 -5.10 -4.66 -22.78
N SER A 104 -5.38 -4.24 -24.01
CA SER A 104 -6.11 -5.05 -25.01
C SER A 104 -5.43 -6.38 -25.33
N GLN A 105 -4.08 -6.44 -25.30
CA GLN A 105 -3.32 -7.66 -25.51
C GLN A 105 -3.55 -8.73 -24.45
N LEU A 106 -3.85 -8.33 -23.22
CA LEU A 106 -4.14 -9.27 -22.12
C LEU A 106 -5.52 -9.93 -22.24
N LEU A 107 -6.32 -9.53 -23.24
CA LEU A 107 -7.62 -10.12 -23.58
C LEU A 107 -7.50 -11.09 -24.78
N GLU A 108 -6.32 -11.25 -25.34
CA GLU A 108 -6.09 -12.18 -26.44
C GLU A 108 -6.28 -13.62 -25.98
N THR A 109 -6.76 -14.45 -26.90
CA THR A 109 -6.87 -15.90 -26.71
C THR A 109 -6.17 -16.62 -27.86
N LYS A 110 -5.67 -17.82 -27.59
CA LYS A 110 -4.96 -18.63 -28.56
C LYS A 110 -5.50 -20.06 -28.52
N GLU A 111 -5.67 -20.68 -29.71
CA GLU A 111 -5.92 -22.12 -29.80
C GLU A 111 -4.59 -22.85 -29.55
N LEU A 112 -4.56 -23.73 -28.57
CA LEU A 112 -3.41 -24.51 -28.17
C LEU A 112 -3.32 -25.82 -29.02
N ALA A 113 -2.19 -26.49 -28.95
CA ALA A 113 -1.93 -27.69 -29.76
C ALA A 113 -2.91 -28.85 -29.50
N ASP A 114 -3.53 -28.89 -28.34
CA ASP A 114 -4.56 -29.86 -27.93
C ASP A 114 -6.00 -29.43 -28.30
N GLY A 115 -6.17 -28.26 -28.93
CA GLY A 115 -7.46 -27.67 -29.27
C GLY A 115 -8.13 -26.89 -28.15
N ALA A 116 -7.49 -26.76 -26.97
CA ALA A 116 -7.98 -25.94 -25.90
C ALA A 116 -7.79 -24.45 -26.18
N THR A 117 -8.63 -23.60 -25.57
CA THR A 117 -8.42 -22.14 -25.63
C THR A 117 -7.46 -21.72 -24.51
N GLY A 118 -6.32 -21.16 -24.89
CA GLY A 118 -5.37 -20.52 -23.98
C GLY A 118 -5.72 -19.06 -23.74
N PHE A 119 -5.49 -18.61 -22.49
CA PHE A 119 -5.66 -17.24 -22.02
C PHE A 119 -4.34 -16.74 -21.49
N VAL A 120 -4.11 -15.43 -21.54
CA VAL A 120 -2.85 -14.82 -21.08
C VAL A 120 -2.67 -15.04 -19.57
N LEU A 121 -1.54 -15.61 -19.18
CA LEU A 121 -1.15 -15.87 -17.81
C LEU A 121 -0.89 -14.55 -17.06
N GLY A 122 -1.26 -14.48 -15.79
CA GLY A 122 -0.93 -13.37 -14.88
C GLY A 122 0.51 -13.43 -14.37
N GLY A 123 0.90 -12.45 -13.60
CA GLY A 123 2.23 -12.39 -12.97
C GLY A 123 2.43 -13.44 -11.85
N PHE A 124 1.38 -14.16 -11.45
CA PHE A 124 1.39 -15.23 -10.46
C PHE A 124 0.62 -16.45 -11.02
N GLY A 125 1.33 -17.49 -11.20
CA GLY A 125 1.13 -18.86 -11.64
C GLY A 125 -0.18 -19.30 -12.27
N THR A 126 -1.33 -19.11 -11.64
CA THR A 126 -2.57 -19.82 -12.02
C THR A 126 -3.76 -18.89 -12.29
N VAL A 127 -3.52 -17.60 -12.43
CA VAL A 127 -4.57 -16.57 -12.60
C VAL A 127 -4.42 -15.87 -13.95
N PRO A 128 -5.52 -15.63 -14.70
CA PRO A 128 -5.46 -14.83 -15.92
C PRO A 128 -4.90 -13.41 -15.68
N ALA A 129 -4.10 -12.92 -16.59
CA ALA A 129 -3.42 -11.62 -16.47
C ALA A 129 -4.39 -10.46 -16.19
N ILE A 130 -5.53 -10.43 -16.88
CA ILE A 130 -6.52 -9.37 -16.70
C ILE A 130 -7.15 -9.37 -15.29
N VAL A 131 -7.22 -10.52 -14.64
CA VAL A 131 -7.67 -10.66 -13.25
C VAL A 131 -6.61 -10.11 -12.29
N TRP A 132 -5.35 -10.39 -12.58
CA TRP A 132 -4.23 -9.82 -11.83
C TRP A 132 -4.14 -8.30 -11.98
N VAL A 133 -4.40 -7.78 -13.18
CA VAL A 133 -4.55 -6.32 -13.41
C VAL A 133 -5.59 -5.71 -12.47
N ALA A 134 -6.78 -6.32 -12.39
CA ALA A 134 -7.87 -5.84 -11.53
C ALA A 134 -7.46 -5.80 -10.05
N PHE A 135 -6.72 -6.80 -9.59
CA PHE A 135 -6.19 -6.87 -8.23
C PHE A 135 -5.15 -5.79 -7.96
N GLN A 136 -4.10 -5.70 -8.77
CA GLN A 136 -3.00 -4.75 -8.61
C GLN A 136 -3.42 -3.28 -8.78
N LEU A 137 -4.44 -3.00 -9.61
CA LEU A 137 -5.04 -1.67 -9.73
C LEU A 137 -5.49 -1.13 -8.38
N THR A 138 -6.11 -1.98 -7.56
CA THR A 138 -6.66 -1.55 -6.27
C THR A 138 -5.59 -1.15 -5.26
N PHE A 139 -4.40 -1.72 -5.35
CA PHE A 139 -3.23 -1.35 -4.55
C PHE A 139 -2.70 0.04 -4.91
N ALA A 140 -2.63 0.35 -6.21
CA ALA A 140 -2.25 1.68 -6.67
C ALA A 140 -3.23 2.75 -6.17
N VAL A 141 -4.53 2.47 -6.25
CA VAL A 141 -5.61 3.34 -5.78
C VAL A 141 -5.49 3.66 -4.30
N ILE A 142 -5.44 2.62 -3.46
CA ILE A 142 -5.43 2.82 -2.00
C ILE A 142 -4.15 3.52 -1.55
N THR A 143 -3.00 3.24 -2.19
CA THR A 143 -1.73 3.87 -1.84
C THR A 143 -1.77 5.39 -2.00
N VAL A 144 -2.32 5.89 -3.11
CA VAL A 144 -2.52 7.33 -3.32
C VAL A 144 -3.49 7.88 -2.28
N ALA A 145 -4.63 7.22 -2.08
CA ALA A 145 -5.66 7.67 -1.14
C ALA A 145 -5.11 7.81 0.30
N LEU A 146 -4.23 6.90 0.75
CA LEU A 146 -3.60 6.95 2.09
C LEU A 146 -2.85 8.26 2.34
N ILE A 147 -2.14 8.81 1.35
CA ILE A 147 -1.35 10.04 1.51
C ILE A 147 -2.23 11.23 1.89
N SER A 148 -3.49 11.25 1.44
CA SER A 148 -4.42 12.37 1.65
C SER A 148 -4.62 12.71 3.13
N GLY A 149 -4.53 11.73 4.02
CA GLY A 149 -4.68 11.93 5.46
C GLY A 149 -3.67 12.92 6.06
N ALA A 150 -2.46 12.99 5.51
CA ALA A 150 -1.43 13.91 6.00
C ALA A 150 -1.67 15.37 5.61
N VAL A 151 -2.43 15.63 4.55
CA VAL A 151 -2.72 16.97 4.01
C VAL A 151 -4.15 17.44 4.25
N ALA A 152 -4.89 16.67 5.03
CA ALA A 152 -6.28 16.93 5.36
C ALA A 152 -6.49 18.38 5.83
N GLU A 153 -7.65 18.94 5.47
CA GLU A 153 -8.15 20.26 5.89
C GLU A 153 -7.37 21.47 5.35
N ARG A 154 -6.40 21.28 4.41
CA ARG A 154 -5.63 22.41 3.90
C ARG A 154 -5.12 22.29 2.45
N MET A 155 -5.20 21.13 1.84
CA MET A 155 -4.81 20.95 0.42
C MET A 155 -6.02 21.13 -0.49
N LYS A 156 -5.87 21.90 -1.58
CA LYS A 156 -6.91 22.08 -2.58
C LYS A 156 -7.17 20.78 -3.34
N PHE A 157 -8.44 20.47 -3.58
CA PHE A 157 -8.85 19.23 -4.25
C PHE A 157 -8.27 19.08 -5.66
N GLY A 158 -8.39 20.12 -6.49
CA GLY A 158 -7.85 20.07 -7.86
C GLY A 158 -6.34 19.82 -7.91
N THR A 159 -5.60 20.40 -6.96
CA THR A 159 -4.15 20.21 -6.86
C THR A 159 -3.82 18.81 -6.29
N TRP A 160 -4.65 18.27 -5.40
CA TRP A 160 -4.56 16.89 -4.95
C TRP A 160 -4.67 15.90 -6.11
N MET A 161 -5.65 16.08 -7.00
CA MET A 161 -5.84 15.25 -8.18
C MET A 161 -4.61 15.28 -9.11
N LEU A 162 -4.06 16.47 -9.36
CA LEU A 162 -2.84 16.61 -10.17
C LEU A 162 -1.63 15.94 -9.50
N PHE A 163 -1.44 16.19 -8.20
CA PHE A 163 -0.38 15.54 -7.42
C PHE A 163 -0.51 14.02 -7.48
N GLY A 164 -1.69 13.47 -7.22
CA GLY A 164 -1.96 12.03 -7.22
C GLY A 164 -1.66 11.36 -8.55
N GLY A 165 -2.05 11.99 -9.67
CA GLY A 165 -1.77 11.48 -11.01
C GLY A 165 -0.29 11.47 -11.38
N ILE A 166 0.45 12.52 -11.03
CA ILE A 166 1.91 12.58 -11.25
C ILE A 166 2.60 11.59 -10.30
N TRP A 167 2.21 11.57 -9.04
CA TRP A 167 2.85 10.75 -8.01
C TRP A 167 2.66 9.25 -8.25
N VAL A 168 1.45 8.80 -8.62
CA VAL A 168 1.23 7.38 -8.94
C VAL A 168 2.08 6.93 -10.11
N THR A 169 2.23 7.80 -11.12
CA THR A 169 3.02 7.51 -12.32
C THR A 169 4.52 7.48 -12.05
N LEU A 170 5.05 8.46 -11.30
CA LEU A 170 6.50 8.62 -11.13
C LEU A 170 7.05 7.99 -9.85
N VAL A 171 6.18 7.56 -8.92
CA VAL A 171 6.62 6.97 -7.64
C VAL A 171 6.04 5.58 -7.44
N TYR A 172 4.73 5.43 -7.50
CA TYR A 172 4.11 4.16 -7.20
C TYR A 172 4.44 3.07 -8.24
N PHE A 173 4.23 3.35 -9.53
CA PHE A 173 4.49 2.35 -10.57
C PHE A 173 5.96 1.94 -10.65
N PRO A 174 6.93 2.87 -10.56
CA PRO A 174 8.34 2.50 -10.44
C PRO A 174 8.63 1.63 -9.21
N LEU A 175 8.12 1.99 -8.03
CA LEU A 175 8.37 1.19 -6.83
C LEU A 175 7.70 -0.19 -6.90
N SER A 176 6.51 -0.28 -7.47
CA SER A 176 5.81 -1.55 -7.74
C SER A 176 6.63 -2.43 -8.69
N HIS A 177 7.20 -1.86 -9.76
CA HIS A 177 8.10 -2.57 -10.65
C HIS A 177 9.37 -3.03 -9.93
N MET A 178 10.01 -2.13 -9.20
CA MET A 178 11.24 -2.47 -8.47
C MET A 178 11.07 -3.66 -7.53
N VAL A 179 9.92 -3.77 -6.83
CA VAL A 179 9.68 -4.81 -5.81
C VAL A 179 9.05 -6.05 -6.41
N TRP A 180 7.97 -5.90 -7.20
CA TRP A 180 7.15 -7.02 -7.67
C TRP A 180 7.28 -7.31 -9.15
N GLY A 181 7.72 -6.34 -9.94
CA GLY A 181 7.87 -6.46 -11.39
C GLY A 181 9.23 -7.00 -11.85
N GLY A 182 10.04 -7.57 -10.97
CA GLY A 182 11.36 -8.12 -11.32
C GLY A 182 12.49 -7.10 -11.34
N GLY A 183 12.26 -5.87 -10.82
CA GLY A 183 13.24 -4.80 -10.83
C GLY A 183 14.24 -4.82 -9.65
N LEU A 184 14.79 -3.66 -9.34
CA LEU A 184 15.96 -3.47 -8.46
C LEU A 184 15.79 -3.98 -7.02
N LEU A 185 14.58 -4.04 -6.49
CA LEU A 185 14.27 -4.48 -5.12
C LEU A 185 13.63 -5.88 -5.09
N SER A 186 13.62 -6.60 -6.20
CA SER A 186 13.12 -7.97 -6.31
C SER A 186 14.21 -9.01 -6.06
N ALA A 187 13.83 -10.30 -6.14
CA ALA A 187 14.76 -11.42 -6.09
C ALA A 187 15.49 -11.69 -7.41
N SER A 188 15.30 -10.87 -8.45
CA SER A 188 15.94 -11.07 -9.76
C SER A 188 17.48 -10.93 -9.67
N GLU A 189 18.20 -11.52 -10.63
CA GLU A 189 19.65 -11.44 -10.76
C GLU A 189 20.17 -9.99 -10.78
N GLY A 190 19.42 -9.07 -11.41
CA GLY A 190 19.70 -7.63 -11.43
C GLY A 190 19.45 -6.89 -10.12
N GLY A 191 18.76 -7.52 -9.17
CA GLY A 191 18.33 -6.94 -7.91
C GLY A 191 19.47 -6.63 -6.92
N ILE A 192 19.21 -5.74 -5.97
CA ILE A 192 20.20 -5.39 -4.92
C ILE A 192 20.52 -6.59 -4.03
N ALA A 193 19.55 -7.42 -3.70
CA ALA A 193 19.75 -8.61 -2.87
C ALA A 193 20.72 -9.60 -3.51
N ALA A 194 20.57 -9.86 -4.82
CA ALA A 194 21.49 -10.67 -5.61
C ALA A 194 22.91 -10.09 -5.63
N LYS A 195 23.03 -8.78 -5.77
CA LYS A 195 24.34 -8.09 -5.73
C LYS A 195 25.02 -8.15 -4.37
N LEU A 196 24.23 -8.22 -3.27
CA LEU A 196 24.76 -8.29 -1.91
C LEU A 196 25.20 -9.72 -1.53
N PHE A 197 24.41 -10.73 -1.89
CA PHE A 197 24.59 -12.08 -1.35
C PHE A 197 24.67 -13.18 -2.44
N GLY A 198 24.74 -12.80 -3.70
CA GLY A 198 24.83 -13.72 -4.83
C GLY A 198 23.48 -14.26 -5.27
N VAL A 199 23.51 -15.13 -6.27
CA VAL A 199 22.36 -15.81 -6.86
C VAL A 199 22.53 -17.34 -6.73
N ASP A 200 21.41 -18.04 -6.79
CA ASP A 200 21.35 -19.49 -6.91
C ASP A 200 21.62 -19.98 -8.35
N GLU A 201 21.44 -21.28 -8.58
CA GLU A 201 21.64 -21.89 -9.90
C GLU A 201 20.59 -21.45 -10.95
N GLU A 202 19.45 -20.93 -10.49
CA GLU A 202 18.34 -20.46 -11.30
C GLU A 202 18.42 -18.94 -11.58
N GLY A 203 19.40 -18.25 -10.98
CA GLY A 203 19.60 -16.81 -11.13
C GLY A 203 18.77 -15.97 -10.18
N ALA A 204 18.09 -16.56 -9.20
CA ALA A 204 17.39 -15.83 -8.15
C ALA A 204 18.33 -15.46 -7.00
N ALA A 205 18.05 -14.37 -6.30
CA ALA A 205 18.86 -13.95 -5.15
C ALA A 205 18.86 -15.01 -4.04
N ASN A 206 20.04 -15.42 -3.57
CA ASN A 206 20.20 -16.38 -2.46
C ASN A 206 19.47 -15.95 -1.16
N VAL A 207 19.21 -14.67 -1.01
CA VAL A 207 18.40 -14.11 0.09
C VAL A 207 17.36 -13.18 -0.55
N ALA A 208 16.18 -13.71 -0.80
CA ALA A 208 15.11 -12.97 -1.45
C ALA A 208 14.58 -11.83 -0.54
N PRO A 209 14.40 -10.63 -1.07
CA PRO A 209 13.65 -9.60 -0.36
C PRO A 209 12.18 -10.00 -0.26
N ILE A 210 11.57 -9.73 0.88
CA ILE A 210 10.18 -10.08 1.15
C ILE A 210 9.36 -8.81 1.33
N ASP A 211 8.37 -8.63 0.47
CA ASP A 211 7.27 -7.68 0.61
C ASP A 211 6.00 -8.33 0.08
N PHE A 212 5.36 -9.14 0.93
CA PHE A 212 4.29 -10.05 0.53
C PHE A 212 3.09 -9.32 -0.08
N ALA A 213 2.66 -8.24 0.56
CA ALA A 213 1.48 -7.50 0.12
C ALA A 213 1.65 -5.97 0.12
N GLY A 214 2.86 -5.41 0.26
CA GLY A 214 3.08 -3.98 0.06
C GLY A 214 3.52 -3.18 1.29
N GLY A 215 4.32 -3.76 2.16
CA GLY A 215 4.96 -3.00 3.24
C GLY A 215 5.81 -1.86 2.71
N THR A 216 6.62 -2.10 1.69
CA THR A 216 7.41 -1.08 0.99
C THR A 216 6.60 -0.34 -0.06
N VAL A 217 5.94 -1.07 -0.96
CA VAL A 217 5.24 -0.50 -2.14
C VAL A 217 4.05 0.38 -1.75
N VAL A 218 3.32 0.03 -0.68
CA VAL A 218 2.13 0.75 -0.24
C VAL A 218 2.43 1.61 0.99
N HIS A 219 2.85 1.00 2.10
CA HIS A 219 2.82 1.67 3.40
C HIS A 219 4.03 2.56 3.68
N ILE A 220 5.26 2.11 3.44
CA ILE A 220 6.45 2.96 3.53
C ILE A 220 6.36 4.06 2.49
N ASN A 221 5.92 3.75 1.29
CA ASN A 221 5.74 4.67 0.18
C ASN A 221 4.73 5.78 0.54
N ALA A 222 3.49 5.43 0.90
CA ALA A 222 2.48 6.41 1.29
C ALA A 222 2.88 7.21 2.53
N GLY A 223 3.47 6.55 3.54
CA GLY A 223 3.88 7.19 4.78
C GLY A 223 5.03 8.18 4.60
N MET A 224 5.99 7.87 3.74
CA MET A 224 7.09 8.80 3.42
C MET A 224 6.61 9.99 2.58
N ALA A 225 5.75 9.75 1.59
CA ALA A 225 5.10 10.82 0.83
C ALA A 225 4.29 11.75 1.76
N ALA A 226 3.55 11.17 2.70
CA ALA A 226 2.80 11.89 3.71
C ALA A 226 3.69 12.80 4.57
N LEU A 227 4.85 12.29 5.03
CA LEU A 227 5.82 13.07 5.79
C LEU A 227 6.33 14.27 5.00
N VAL A 228 6.75 14.05 3.75
CA VAL A 228 7.23 15.12 2.86
C VAL A 228 6.16 16.20 2.67
N LEU A 229 4.93 15.79 2.35
CA LEU A 229 3.84 16.73 2.14
C LEU A 229 3.45 17.47 3.43
N ALA A 230 3.40 16.78 4.57
CA ALA A 230 3.10 17.40 5.87
C ALA A 230 4.08 18.53 6.20
N VAL A 231 5.38 18.33 5.87
CA VAL A 231 6.43 19.32 6.07
C VAL A 231 6.30 20.48 5.07
N LEU A 232 6.16 20.20 3.77
CA LEU A 232 6.22 21.20 2.71
C LEU A 232 4.93 22.03 2.60
N LEU A 233 3.77 21.45 2.85
CA LEU A 233 2.48 22.15 2.85
C LEU A 233 2.32 23.05 4.07
N GLY A 234 2.98 22.72 5.16
CA GLY A 234 3.00 23.49 6.41
C GLY A 234 1.82 23.17 7.33
N LYS A 235 1.77 23.87 8.47
CA LYS A 235 0.84 23.59 9.59
C LYS A 235 -0.54 24.18 9.36
N ARG A 236 -1.58 23.48 9.83
CA ARG A 236 -2.96 24.02 9.93
C ARG A 236 -3.01 25.19 10.90
N ALA A 237 -4.00 26.05 10.73
CA ALA A 237 -4.31 27.10 11.70
C ALA A 237 -4.60 26.47 13.07
N GLY A 238 -3.87 26.89 14.10
CA GLY A 238 -4.02 26.36 15.46
C GLY A 238 -3.27 25.06 15.78
N PHE A 239 -2.46 24.50 14.87
CA PHE A 239 -1.65 23.31 15.16
C PHE A 239 -0.80 23.48 16.42
N GLY A 240 -0.86 22.51 17.34
CA GLY A 240 -0.16 22.55 18.63
C GLY A 240 -0.76 23.49 19.67
N LYS A 241 -1.83 24.23 19.34
CA LYS A 241 -2.54 25.15 20.26
C LYS A 241 -3.99 24.78 20.47
N THR A 242 -4.65 24.23 19.44
CA THR A 242 -6.05 23.84 19.47
C THR A 242 -6.14 22.32 19.27
N ALA A 243 -6.99 21.65 20.02
CA ALA A 243 -7.27 20.23 19.82
C ALA A 243 -8.15 20.05 18.58
N PHE A 244 -7.62 19.36 17.58
CA PHE A 244 -8.40 18.90 16.42
C PHE A 244 -9.09 17.59 16.80
N ARG A 245 -10.36 17.66 17.13
CA ARG A 245 -11.14 16.48 17.54
C ARG A 245 -11.81 15.85 16.32
N PRO A 246 -11.80 14.49 16.20
CA PRO A 246 -12.62 13.78 15.24
C PRO A 246 -14.09 14.21 15.37
N HIS A 247 -14.74 14.52 14.24
CA HIS A 247 -16.14 14.94 14.31
C HIS A 247 -17.11 13.75 14.43
N ASN A 248 -16.72 12.55 13.98
CA ASN A 248 -17.60 11.38 13.97
C ASN A 248 -16.82 10.08 14.27
N ILE A 249 -16.70 9.76 15.55
CA ILE A 249 -16.00 8.54 16.01
C ILE A 249 -16.67 7.25 15.49
N PRO A 250 -18.03 7.10 15.43
CA PRO A 250 -18.66 5.96 14.78
C PRO A 250 -18.19 5.75 13.32
N PHE A 251 -18.00 6.81 12.54
CA PHE A 251 -17.44 6.69 11.18
C PHE A 251 -15.99 6.19 11.20
N VAL A 252 -15.18 6.63 12.16
CA VAL A 252 -13.81 6.12 12.33
C VAL A 252 -13.82 4.62 12.59
N MET A 253 -14.69 4.15 13.50
CA MET A 253 -14.82 2.73 13.82
C MET A 253 -15.34 1.91 12.64
N LEU A 254 -16.35 2.42 11.93
CA LEU A 254 -16.88 1.78 10.72
C LEU A 254 -15.83 1.69 9.63
N GLY A 255 -15.10 2.77 9.39
CA GLY A 255 -14.00 2.80 8.41
C GLY A 255 -12.91 1.80 8.75
N ALA A 256 -12.48 1.72 10.01
CA ALA A 256 -11.51 0.73 10.47
C ALA A 256 -12.02 -0.72 10.30
N ALA A 257 -13.31 -0.98 10.56
CA ALA A 257 -13.90 -2.30 10.37
C ALA A 257 -13.95 -2.70 8.88
N ILE A 258 -14.31 -1.78 7.98
CA ILE A 258 -14.31 -2.00 6.53
C ILE A 258 -12.86 -2.23 6.05
N LEU A 259 -11.89 -1.47 6.53
CA LEU A 259 -10.48 -1.66 6.22
C LEU A 259 -10.00 -3.05 6.67
N TRP A 260 -10.32 -3.49 7.88
CA TRP A 260 -9.94 -4.83 8.36
C TRP A 260 -10.56 -5.93 7.50
N PHE A 261 -11.85 -5.82 7.21
CA PHE A 261 -12.53 -6.79 6.34
C PHE A 261 -11.90 -6.84 4.93
N GLY A 262 -11.65 -5.69 4.33
CA GLY A 262 -11.01 -5.60 3.00
C GLY A 262 -9.57 -6.10 2.99
N TRP A 263 -8.90 -6.07 4.15
CA TRP A 263 -7.51 -6.50 4.26
C TRP A 263 -7.31 -8.01 4.12
N PHE A 264 -8.34 -8.80 4.26
CA PHE A 264 -8.29 -10.21 3.84
C PHE A 264 -8.12 -10.33 2.33
N GLY A 265 -8.77 -9.48 1.54
CA GLY A 265 -8.47 -9.36 0.12
C GLY A 265 -7.04 -8.85 -0.13
N PHE A 266 -6.60 -7.85 0.64
CA PHE A 266 -5.29 -7.24 0.49
C PHE A 266 -4.16 -8.23 0.75
N ASN A 267 -4.12 -8.86 1.91
CA ASN A 267 -3.07 -9.80 2.32
C ASN A 267 -3.30 -11.20 1.74
N VAL A 268 -4.46 -11.81 1.97
CA VAL A 268 -4.70 -13.19 1.55
C VAL A 268 -4.84 -13.30 0.03
N GLY A 269 -5.37 -12.25 -0.63
CA GLY A 269 -5.41 -12.17 -2.09
C GLY A 269 -4.02 -12.06 -2.73
N SER A 270 -3.03 -11.53 -2.01
CA SER A 270 -1.63 -11.40 -2.51
C SER A 270 -0.91 -12.74 -2.64
N GLU A 271 -1.45 -13.83 -2.06
CA GLU A 271 -0.98 -15.18 -2.34
C GLU A 271 -1.24 -15.57 -3.80
N GLY A 272 -2.27 -14.99 -4.44
CA GLY A 272 -2.65 -15.35 -5.80
C GLY A 272 -3.32 -16.73 -5.92
N ALA A 273 -3.41 -17.49 -4.82
CA ALA A 273 -3.98 -18.83 -4.75
C ALA A 273 -4.93 -18.99 -3.55
N ALA A 274 -5.81 -19.98 -3.61
CA ALA A 274 -6.70 -20.39 -2.52
C ALA A 274 -6.19 -21.69 -1.89
N ASP A 275 -5.08 -21.61 -1.18
CA ASP A 275 -4.31 -22.75 -0.66
C ASP A 275 -4.05 -22.67 0.86
N MET A 276 -3.09 -23.46 1.35
CA MET A 276 -2.70 -23.50 2.75
C MET A 276 -2.04 -22.17 3.19
N ILE A 277 -1.25 -21.53 2.32
CA ILE A 277 -0.56 -20.27 2.63
C ILE A 277 -1.62 -19.17 2.77
N ALA A 278 -2.64 -19.14 1.92
CA ALA A 278 -3.78 -18.25 2.08
C ALA A 278 -4.43 -18.38 3.47
N GLY A 279 -4.60 -19.62 3.97
CA GLY A 279 -5.09 -19.87 5.33
C GLY A 279 -4.15 -19.34 6.43
N GLN A 280 -2.84 -19.52 6.28
CA GLN A 280 -1.82 -18.97 7.18
C GLN A 280 -1.86 -17.43 7.20
N VAL A 281 -1.89 -16.81 6.03
CA VAL A 281 -1.95 -15.34 5.86
C VAL A 281 -3.20 -14.77 6.52
N TRP A 282 -4.35 -15.45 6.41
CA TRP A 282 -5.59 -15.06 7.08
C TRP A 282 -5.43 -15.00 8.61
N ILE A 283 -4.86 -16.06 9.21
CA ILE A 283 -4.61 -16.14 10.66
C ILE A 283 -3.59 -15.08 11.08
N ASN A 284 -2.48 -14.94 10.37
CA ASN A 284 -1.43 -13.99 10.68
C ASN A 284 -1.92 -12.54 10.64
N THR A 285 -2.73 -12.20 9.63
CA THR A 285 -3.36 -10.88 9.50
C THR A 285 -4.26 -10.58 10.70
N THR A 286 -5.09 -11.54 11.11
CA THR A 286 -5.99 -11.37 12.27
C THR A 286 -5.19 -11.26 13.58
N ALA A 287 -4.22 -12.13 13.79
CA ALA A 287 -3.43 -12.20 15.02
C ALA A 287 -2.63 -10.91 15.26
N ALA A 288 -1.90 -10.43 14.25
CA ALA A 288 -1.11 -9.20 14.35
C ALA A 288 -2.00 -7.97 14.60
N THR A 289 -3.12 -7.89 13.88
CA THR A 289 -4.09 -6.79 14.03
C THR A 289 -4.67 -6.72 15.44
N ALA A 290 -5.12 -7.86 15.96
CA ALA A 290 -5.66 -7.94 17.31
C ALA A 290 -4.60 -7.57 18.37
N ALA A 291 -3.38 -8.08 18.22
CA ALA A 291 -2.28 -7.77 19.13
C ALA A 291 -1.90 -6.28 19.11
N ALA A 292 -1.86 -5.65 17.92
CA ALA A 292 -1.56 -4.23 17.76
C ALA A 292 -2.66 -3.35 18.37
N MET A 293 -3.93 -3.67 18.14
CA MET A 293 -5.05 -2.96 18.76
C MET A 293 -4.94 -2.98 20.28
N LEU A 294 -4.72 -4.16 20.86
CA LEU A 294 -4.63 -4.31 22.31
C LEU A 294 -3.43 -3.58 22.91
N SER A 295 -2.26 -3.70 22.27
CA SER A 295 -1.04 -3.03 22.75
C SER A 295 -1.13 -1.51 22.62
N TRP A 296 -1.76 -0.97 21.57
CA TRP A 296 -2.07 0.45 21.45
C TRP A 296 -2.91 0.94 22.62
N LEU A 297 -4.02 0.25 22.92
CA LEU A 297 -4.91 0.60 24.05
C LEU A 297 -4.19 0.54 25.41
N VAL A 298 -3.24 -0.39 25.57
CA VAL A 298 -2.39 -0.44 26.78
C VAL A 298 -1.52 0.82 26.88
N VAL A 299 -0.88 1.22 25.77
CA VAL A 299 -0.07 2.46 25.74
C VAL A 299 -0.92 3.68 26.09
N GLU A 300 -2.11 3.84 25.50
CA GLU A 300 -3.02 4.95 25.84
C GLU A 300 -3.42 4.91 27.32
N ARG A 301 -3.75 3.72 27.83
CA ARG A 301 -4.15 3.59 29.23
C ARG A 301 -3.03 4.02 30.20
N ILE A 302 -1.79 3.71 29.87
CA ILE A 302 -0.61 4.08 30.68
C ILE A 302 -0.29 5.57 30.51
N ARG A 303 -0.28 6.08 29.29
CA ARG A 303 0.13 7.46 28.97
C ARG A 303 -0.95 8.48 29.31
N ASP A 304 -2.21 8.19 28.93
CA ASP A 304 -3.31 9.15 28.90
C ASP A 304 -4.38 8.84 29.96
N GLY A 305 -4.30 7.70 30.63
CA GLY A 305 -5.26 7.25 31.64
C GLY A 305 -6.51 6.58 31.08
N HIS A 306 -6.72 6.59 29.77
CA HIS A 306 -7.91 6.05 29.10
C HIS A 306 -7.53 5.28 27.83
N ALA A 307 -8.27 4.21 27.54
CA ALA A 307 -8.29 3.57 26.24
C ALA A 307 -9.41 4.20 25.40
N THR A 308 -9.14 4.53 24.13
CA THR A 308 -10.11 5.24 23.28
C THR A 308 -10.57 4.42 22.07
N SER A 309 -11.76 4.72 21.55
CA SER A 309 -12.25 4.11 20.32
C SER A 309 -11.39 4.49 19.11
N VAL A 310 -10.87 5.72 19.07
CA VAL A 310 -9.94 6.17 18.02
C VAL A 310 -8.62 5.40 18.12
N GLY A 311 -8.09 5.20 19.34
CA GLY A 311 -6.90 4.39 19.56
C GLY A 311 -7.10 2.93 19.16
N ALA A 312 -8.27 2.34 19.45
CA ALA A 312 -8.60 1.00 18.97
C ALA A 312 -8.57 0.92 17.44
N ALA A 313 -9.23 1.86 16.74
CA ALA A 313 -9.28 1.93 15.29
C ALA A 313 -7.89 2.17 14.67
N SER A 314 -7.08 3.05 15.25
CA SER A 314 -5.70 3.32 14.79
C SER A 314 -4.79 2.12 15.04
N GLY A 315 -4.94 1.42 16.18
CA GLY A 315 -4.22 0.19 16.48
C GLY A 315 -4.56 -0.95 15.52
N VAL A 316 -5.83 -1.07 15.10
CA VAL A 316 -6.24 -1.99 14.04
C VAL A 316 -5.45 -1.69 12.76
N VAL A 317 -5.46 -0.45 12.28
CA VAL A 317 -4.77 -0.09 11.04
C VAL A 317 -3.26 -0.29 11.17
N ALA A 318 -2.64 0.08 12.30
CA ALA A 318 -1.21 -0.13 12.52
C ALA A 318 -0.80 -1.61 12.49
N GLY A 319 -1.63 -2.50 13.04
CA GLY A 319 -1.41 -3.94 12.99
C GLY A 319 -1.53 -4.52 11.58
N LEU A 320 -2.56 -4.10 10.85
CA LEU A 320 -2.77 -4.45 9.45
C LEU A 320 -1.59 -4.02 8.58
N VAL A 321 -1.12 -2.80 8.76
CA VAL A 321 0.06 -2.25 8.06
C VAL A 321 1.33 -3.06 8.35
N ALA A 322 1.62 -3.32 9.62
CA ALA A 322 2.85 -4.01 9.99
C ALA A 322 2.91 -5.45 9.50
N ILE A 323 1.78 -6.17 9.51
CA ILE A 323 1.75 -7.56 9.05
C ILE A 323 1.76 -7.69 7.52
N THR A 324 1.36 -6.64 6.79
CA THR A 324 1.25 -6.65 5.33
C THR A 324 2.49 -7.18 4.60
N PRO A 325 3.73 -6.74 4.87
CA PRO A 325 4.91 -7.29 4.20
C PRO A 325 5.26 -8.71 4.65
N ALA A 326 4.77 -9.15 5.81
CA ALA A 326 5.28 -10.29 6.55
C ALA A 326 4.28 -11.45 6.67
N CYS A 327 3.03 -11.28 6.24
CA CYS A 327 1.92 -12.17 6.57
C CYS A 327 2.11 -13.61 6.06
N GLY A 328 2.81 -13.83 4.94
CA GLY A 328 3.15 -15.15 4.43
C GLY A 328 4.45 -15.74 5.02
N ALA A 329 5.27 -14.89 5.65
CA ALA A 329 6.62 -15.29 6.09
C ALA A 329 6.75 -15.55 7.60
N LEU A 330 5.72 -15.31 8.40
CA LEU A 330 5.76 -15.47 9.85
C LEU A 330 4.90 -16.63 10.36
N THR A 331 5.29 -17.18 11.52
CA THR A 331 4.39 -18.01 12.31
C THR A 331 3.27 -17.16 12.95
N PRO A 332 2.13 -17.76 13.37
CA PRO A 332 1.10 -17.02 14.11
C PRO A 332 1.62 -16.34 15.39
N ILE A 333 2.57 -16.97 16.10
CA ILE A 333 3.21 -16.36 17.29
C ILE A 333 4.11 -15.18 16.87
N GLY A 334 4.90 -15.33 15.80
CA GLY A 334 5.69 -14.23 15.24
C GLY A 334 4.81 -13.03 14.84
N SER A 335 3.63 -13.30 14.29
CA SER A 335 2.65 -12.28 13.91
C SER A 335 2.05 -11.55 15.12
N LEU A 336 1.76 -12.27 16.22
CA LEU A 336 1.35 -11.64 17.49
C LEU A 336 2.44 -10.69 18.03
N ILE A 337 3.70 -11.12 18.00
CA ILE A 337 4.83 -10.29 18.46
C ILE A 337 5.00 -9.06 17.55
N LEU A 338 4.99 -9.26 16.23
CA LEU A 338 5.12 -8.18 15.27
C LEU A 338 4.03 -7.12 15.47
N GLY A 339 2.78 -7.58 15.59
CA GLY A 339 1.61 -6.72 15.80
C GLY A 339 1.67 -5.98 17.13
N ALA A 340 2.00 -6.67 18.23
CA ALA A 340 2.11 -6.03 19.54
C ALA A 340 3.14 -4.89 19.55
N VAL A 341 4.30 -5.10 18.96
CA VAL A 341 5.35 -4.07 18.84
C VAL A 341 4.89 -2.94 17.93
N ALA A 342 4.22 -3.24 16.81
CA ALA A 342 3.68 -2.24 15.90
C ALA A 342 2.69 -1.30 16.60
N GLY A 343 1.76 -1.84 17.39
CA GLY A 343 0.79 -1.04 18.15
C GLY A 343 1.47 -0.09 19.13
N VAL A 344 2.50 -0.56 19.85
CA VAL A 344 3.30 0.28 20.77
C VAL A 344 4.04 1.38 20.00
N LEU A 345 4.77 1.02 18.95
CA LEU A 345 5.59 1.98 18.19
C LEU A 345 4.72 3.06 17.54
N SER A 346 3.59 2.69 16.92
CA SER A 346 2.70 3.63 16.27
C SER A 346 2.00 4.55 17.28
N ALA A 347 1.53 4.01 18.42
CA ALA A 347 0.91 4.81 19.48
C ALA A 347 1.87 5.86 20.09
N LEU A 348 3.17 5.59 20.09
CA LEU A 348 4.18 6.55 20.50
C LEU A 348 4.55 7.52 19.37
N ALA A 349 4.59 7.02 18.13
CA ALA A 349 5.03 7.78 16.97
C ALA A 349 4.07 8.90 16.57
N ILE A 350 2.75 8.76 16.77
CA ILE A 350 1.79 9.84 16.49
C ILE A 350 2.08 11.12 17.27
N GLY A 351 2.75 11.02 18.41
CA GLY A 351 3.21 12.17 19.20
C GLY A 351 4.40 12.93 18.61
N LEU A 352 5.18 12.30 17.71
CA LEU A 352 6.38 12.88 17.14
C LEU A 352 6.10 14.14 16.31
N LYS A 353 4.91 14.24 15.70
CA LYS A 353 4.49 15.44 14.97
C LYS A 353 4.50 16.70 15.81
N TYR A 354 4.15 16.62 17.07
CA TYR A 354 4.22 17.77 18.02
C TYR A 354 5.66 18.08 18.43
N LYS A 355 6.49 17.04 18.64
CA LYS A 355 7.90 17.21 19.02
C LYS A 355 8.73 17.82 17.89
N PHE A 356 8.54 17.35 16.65
CA PHE A 356 9.30 17.82 15.49
C PHE A 356 8.60 18.95 14.72
N GLY A 357 7.35 19.22 15.02
CA GLY A 357 6.62 20.36 14.47
C GLY A 357 6.19 20.20 13.03
N TYR A 358 5.91 18.99 12.55
CA TYR A 358 5.23 18.74 11.28
C TYR A 358 3.75 18.40 11.51
N ASP A 359 2.86 18.91 10.65
CA ASP A 359 1.42 18.67 10.81
C ASP A 359 0.94 17.53 9.91
N ASP A 360 1.16 16.31 10.36
CA ASP A 360 0.52 15.11 9.81
C ASP A 360 -0.89 15.02 10.40
N SER A 361 -1.89 15.41 9.59
CA SER A 361 -3.23 15.69 10.11
C SER A 361 -3.91 14.46 10.71
N LEU A 362 -3.82 13.30 10.06
CA LEU A 362 -4.53 12.08 10.44
C LEU A 362 -3.56 10.91 10.75
N ASP A 363 -2.36 11.23 11.21
CA ASP A 363 -1.37 10.28 11.74
C ASP A 363 -0.83 9.25 10.73
N VAL A 364 -0.81 9.60 9.43
CA VAL A 364 -0.34 8.73 8.34
C VAL A 364 1.12 8.28 8.56
N VAL A 365 1.99 9.19 9.03
CA VAL A 365 3.40 8.88 9.31
C VAL A 365 3.51 7.85 10.44
N GLY A 366 2.80 8.06 11.54
CA GLY A 366 2.85 7.15 12.69
C GLY A 366 2.28 5.77 12.39
N VAL A 367 1.20 5.72 11.61
CA VAL A 367 0.46 4.48 11.33
C VAL A 367 1.03 3.74 10.12
N HIS A 368 1.42 4.44 9.02
CA HIS A 368 1.88 3.77 7.80
C HIS A 368 3.40 3.73 7.67
N LEU A 369 4.12 4.85 7.89
CA LEU A 369 5.58 4.83 7.76
C LEU A 369 6.23 4.00 8.88
N VAL A 370 5.86 4.27 10.13
CA VAL A 370 6.49 3.59 11.29
C VAL A 370 6.10 2.11 11.34
N ALA A 371 4.81 1.77 11.19
CA ALA A 371 4.39 0.37 11.19
C ALA A 371 4.88 -0.39 9.95
N GLY A 372 4.91 0.25 8.77
CA GLY A 372 5.46 -0.35 7.55
C GLY A 372 6.95 -0.63 7.64
N LEU A 373 7.74 0.31 8.18
CA LEU A 373 9.17 0.11 8.43
C LEU A 373 9.39 -1.03 9.43
N TRP A 374 8.64 -1.05 10.54
CA TRP A 374 8.72 -2.13 11.51
C TRP A 374 8.33 -3.47 10.90
N GLY A 375 7.23 -3.54 10.15
CA GLY A 375 6.78 -4.77 9.48
C GLY A 375 7.84 -5.33 8.53
N THR A 376 8.40 -4.47 7.68
CA THR A 376 9.43 -4.86 6.70
C THR A 376 10.73 -5.31 7.39
N VAL A 377 11.24 -4.54 8.35
CA VAL A 377 12.48 -4.90 9.08
C VAL A 377 12.26 -6.10 10.01
N GLY A 378 11.08 -6.22 10.61
CA GLY A 378 10.68 -7.31 11.50
C GLY A 378 10.74 -8.69 10.84
N ILE A 379 10.59 -8.78 9.53
CA ILE A 379 10.79 -10.02 8.76
C ILE A 379 12.20 -10.56 8.99
N GLY A 380 13.23 -9.71 8.93
CA GLY A 380 14.61 -10.13 9.18
C GLY A 380 14.87 -10.73 10.56
N LEU A 381 13.98 -10.45 11.53
CA LEU A 381 14.03 -11.01 12.88
C LEU A 381 13.14 -12.26 13.02
N LEU A 382 11.93 -12.23 12.46
CA LEU A 382 10.82 -13.12 12.78
C LEU A 382 10.40 -14.06 11.64
N ALA A 383 11.00 -13.97 10.45
CA ALA A 383 10.69 -14.88 9.36
C ALA A 383 10.95 -16.32 9.75
N TYR A 384 10.07 -17.21 9.33
CA TYR A 384 10.13 -18.64 9.56
C TYR A 384 10.05 -19.39 8.23
N SER A 385 10.93 -20.34 8.04
CA SER A 385 10.90 -21.31 6.96
C SER A 385 11.33 -22.67 7.49
N THR A 386 10.84 -23.73 6.88
CA THR A 386 11.27 -25.11 7.16
C THR A 386 12.40 -25.56 6.23
N GLU A 387 12.65 -24.85 5.15
CA GLU A 387 13.53 -25.27 4.07
C GLU A 387 14.78 -24.38 3.93
N GLU A 388 14.67 -23.09 4.23
CA GLU A 388 15.70 -22.08 3.99
C GLU A 388 16.05 -21.27 5.25
N PRO A 389 17.16 -20.51 5.24
CA PRO A 389 17.53 -19.65 6.35
C PRO A 389 16.41 -18.68 6.69
N ALA A 390 15.91 -18.80 7.91
CA ALA A 390 14.84 -17.98 8.45
C ALA A 390 15.37 -16.67 9.04
N GLY A 391 14.48 -15.86 9.61
CA GLY A 391 14.88 -14.67 10.38
C GLY A 391 15.74 -15.00 11.59
N LEU A 392 16.38 -13.99 12.14
CA LEU A 392 17.43 -14.14 13.18
C LEU A 392 16.99 -14.95 14.40
N PHE A 393 15.70 -14.86 14.79
CA PHE A 393 15.16 -15.59 15.96
C PHE A 393 14.73 -17.04 15.65
N TYR A 394 14.73 -17.41 14.37
CA TYR A 394 14.39 -18.76 13.91
C TYR A 394 15.57 -19.49 13.25
N GLY A 395 16.80 -19.15 13.66
CA GLY A 395 18.03 -19.85 13.25
C GLY A 395 18.67 -19.35 11.97
N GLY A 396 18.12 -18.32 11.35
CA GLY A 396 18.73 -17.63 10.21
C GLY A 396 19.94 -16.78 10.64
N ASP A 397 20.68 -16.33 9.66
CA ASP A 397 21.77 -15.36 9.83
C ASP A 397 21.25 -13.91 9.67
N TYR A 398 22.19 -12.95 9.70
CA TYR A 398 21.86 -11.52 9.58
C TYR A 398 21.46 -11.09 8.18
N LYS A 399 21.62 -11.91 7.14
CA LYS A 399 21.46 -11.49 5.73
C LYS A 399 20.04 -11.06 5.42
N GLN A 400 19.02 -11.84 5.87
CA GLN A 400 17.62 -11.45 5.69
C GLN A 400 17.33 -10.08 6.31
N LEU A 401 17.85 -9.81 7.51
CA LEU A 401 17.69 -8.51 8.16
C LEU A 401 18.35 -7.39 7.35
N VAL A 402 19.55 -7.61 6.82
CA VAL A 402 20.25 -6.64 5.96
C VAL A 402 19.44 -6.36 4.68
N VAL A 403 18.95 -7.39 4.00
CA VAL A 403 18.11 -7.22 2.79
C VAL A 403 16.88 -6.38 3.09
N GLN A 404 16.14 -6.70 4.16
CA GLN A 404 14.92 -5.98 4.53
C GLN A 404 15.20 -4.51 4.90
N ILE A 405 16.29 -4.23 5.61
CA ILE A 405 16.73 -2.85 5.91
C ILE A 405 17.06 -2.11 4.62
N VAL A 406 17.80 -2.72 3.70
CA VAL A 406 18.23 -2.08 2.45
C VAL A 406 17.03 -1.74 1.56
N ILE A 407 16.10 -2.67 1.36
CA ILE A 407 14.90 -2.38 0.54
C ILE A 407 14.03 -1.29 1.16
N ALA A 408 13.86 -1.31 2.49
CA ALA A 408 13.13 -0.26 3.21
C ALA A 408 13.78 1.11 3.06
N LEU A 409 15.12 1.20 3.18
CA LEU A 409 15.87 2.44 3.01
C LEU A 409 15.79 2.96 1.58
N VAL A 410 15.92 2.11 0.58
CA VAL A 410 15.78 2.50 -0.83
C VAL A 410 14.38 3.05 -1.09
N ALA A 411 13.33 2.39 -0.60
CA ALA A 411 11.96 2.86 -0.73
C ALA A 411 11.76 4.24 -0.07
N VAL A 412 12.27 4.45 1.15
CA VAL A 412 12.20 5.74 1.86
C VAL A 412 12.91 6.84 1.07
N ILE A 413 14.15 6.59 0.61
CA ILE A 413 14.96 7.57 -0.10
C ILE A 413 14.33 7.92 -1.45
N PHE A 414 13.96 6.89 -2.23
CA PHE A 414 13.33 7.08 -3.54
C PHE A 414 12.04 7.87 -3.42
N THR A 415 11.12 7.43 -2.59
CA THR A 415 9.83 8.10 -2.38
C THR A 415 10.01 9.52 -1.85
N GLY A 416 10.92 9.70 -0.87
CA GLY A 416 11.18 11.01 -0.28
C GLY A 416 11.66 12.01 -1.33
N ILE A 417 12.68 11.66 -2.10
CA ILE A 417 13.25 12.51 -3.15
C ILE A 417 12.21 12.83 -4.22
N MET A 418 11.54 11.81 -4.75
CA MET A 418 10.57 11.98 -5.83
C MET A 418 9.35 12.79 -5.37
N THR A 419 8.87 12.58 -4.15
CA THR A 419 7.75 13.36 -3.60
C THR A 419 8.14 14.84 -3.42
N VAL A 420 9.38 15.13 -2.98
CA VAL A 420 9.89 16.51 -2.92
C VAL A 420 9.88 17.16 -4.30
N ILE A 421 10.39 16.47 -5.32
CA ILE A 421 10.42 16.98 -6.70
C ILE A 421 9.00 17.29 -7.18
N ILE A 422 8.07 16.34 -7.03
CA ILE A 422 6.68 16.50 -7.46
C ILE A 422 5.99 17.63 -6.69
N ALA A 423 6.22 17.73 -5.39
CA ALA A 423 5.68 18.80 -4.56
C ALA A 423 6.14 20.20 -5.07
N PHE A 424 7.40 20.35 -5.47
CA PHE A 424 7.88 21.59 -6.04
C PHE A 424 7.32 21.89 -7.45
N ILE A 425 6.98 20.89 -8.22
CA ILE A 425 6.29 21.05 -9.52
C ILE A 425 4.84 21.54 -9.30
N VAL A 426 4.14 20.99 -8.32
CA VAL A 426 2.73 21.26 -8.08
C VAL A 426 2.51 22.53 -7.25
N LYS A 427 3.41 22.85 -6.34
CA LYS A 427 3.32 24.01 -5.42
C LYS A 427 3.03 25.35 -6.10
N PRO A 428 3.65 25.73 -7.25
CA PRO A 428 3.39 26.99 -7.93
C PRO A 428 1.96 27.16 -8.42
N LEU A 429 1.19 26.06 -8.54
CA LEU A 429 -0.20 26.07 -8.95
C LEU A 429 -1.17 26.41 -7.80
N GLY A 430 -0.65 26.77 -6.63
CA GLY A 430 -1.48 27.13 -5.49
C GLY A 430 -2.12 25.95 -4.81
N TRP A 431 -1.32 25.05 -4.27
CA TRP A 431 -1.76 23.76 -3.71
C TRP A 431 -2.46 23.81 -2.34
N ARG A 432 -2.34 24.94 -1.63
CA ARG A 432 -2.94 25.11 -0.31
C ARG A 432 -4.09 26.11 -0.36
N VAL A 433 -5.16 25.83 0.37
CA VAL A 433 -6.25 26.78 0.61
C VAL A 433 -5.77 27.98 1.41
N THR A 434 -6.50 29.09 1.34
CA THR A 434 -6.21 30.27 2.16
C THR A 434 -6.51 29.97 3.63
N ARG A 435 -6.04 30.83 4.54
CA ARG A 435 -6.36 30.69 5.95
C ARG A 435 -7.86 30.94 6.21
N GLU A 436 -8.47 31.80 5.44
CA GLU A 436 -9.92 32.09 5.53
C GLU A 436 -10.73 30.85 5.13
N ASP A 437 -10.37 30.17 4.03
CA ASP A 437 -11.00 28.91 3.59
C ASP A 437 -10.83 27.80 4.65
N GLU A 438 -9.65 27.72 5.28
CA GLU A 438 -9.38 26.76 6.34
C GLU A 438 -10.24 27.03 7.58
N ASP A 439 -10.54 28.31 7.87
CA ASP A 439 -11.39 28.73 8.98
C ASP A 439 -12.88 28.60 8.63
N THR A 440 -13.30 28.87 7.40
CA THR A 440 -14.67 28.67 6.90
C THR A 440 -14.99 27.18 6.81
N GLY A 441 -14.19 26.44 6.11
CA GLY A 441 -14.31 25.00 5.86
C GLY A 441 -14.11 24.67 4.39
N ILE A 442 -13.31 23.63 4.14
CA ILE A 442 -12.91 23.24 2.77
C ILE A 442 -14.10 22.68 1.99
N ASP A 443 -15.06 22.02 2.64
CA ASP A 443 -16.24 21.45 1.97
C ASP A 443 -17.03 22.56 1.25
N GLU A 444 -17.24 23.69 1.91
CA GLU A 444 -17.95 24.82 1.35
C GLU A 444 -17.12 25.55 0.27
N THR A 445 -15.83 25.79 0.53
CA THR A 445 -15.01 26.63 -0.35
C THR A 445 -14.49 25.90 -1.60
N GLU A 446 -14.28 24.59 -1.54
CA GLU A 446 -13.79 23.79 -2.68
C GLU A 446 -14.91 23.03 -3.40
N HIS A 447 -16.00 22.65 -2.69
CA HIS A 447 -17.07 21.80 -3.25
C HIS A 447 -18.45 22.47 -3.26
N ALA A 448 -18.61 23.64 -2.62
CA ALA A 448 -19.91 24.31 -2.44
C ALA A 448 -20.97 23.40 -1.77
N GLU A 449 -20.53 22.55 -0.85
CA GLU A 449 -21.34 21.56 -0.15
C GLU A 449 -21.10 21.62 1.37
N THR A 450 -22.10 21.20 2.13
CA THR A 450 -21.99 20.98 3.57
C THR A 450 -22.39 19.55 3.91
N ALA A 451 -21.61 18.88 4.74
CA ALA A 451 -21.86 17.47 5.08
C ALA A 451 -23.13 17.25 5.91
N TYR A 452 -23.53 18.28 6.70
CA TYR A 452 -24.66 18.20 7.63
C TYR A 452 -25.43 19.51 7.65
N GLU A 453 -26.76 19.43 7.55
CA GLU A 453 -27.64 20.53 7.90
C GLU A 453 -27.78 20.55 9.44
N LEU A 454 -27.15 21.53 10.06
CA LEU A 454 -27.34 21.77 11.50
C LEU A 454 -28.49 22.75 11.64
N ALA A 455 -29.61 22.30 12.21
CA ALA A 455 -30.76 23.14 12.53
C ALA A 455 -30.42 24.18 13.63
#